data_d9286e01a0a4483cb89fb0cd987179d1
#
_entry.id   d9286e01a0a4483cb89fb0cd987179d1
#
_cell.length_a   1.000
_cell.length_b   1.000
_cell.length_c   1.000
_cell.angle_alpha   90.00
_cell.angle_beta   90.00
_cell.angle_gamma   90.00
#
_symmetry.space_group_name_H-M   'P 1'
#
loop_
_entity.id
_entity.type
_entity.pdbx_description
1 polymer ?
#
loop_
_entity_poly.entity_id
_entity_poly.type
_entity_poly.pdbx_seq_one_letter_code
_entity_poly.pdbx_strand_id
1 'polypeptide(L)'
;MKWGILATGTIAKKFASTVEQMGAEGEQLVAVGSRHLESAQAFAQQYGIPRCYDSYEALAADPEVEAIYVATPNTLHYENCKLCLEQGKHVLCEKPFTISPEQARELYRLAEEKHLFLMEAFWIWLLPLYDRLREILAAGTIGELKQITCQYGFVASGARKDRKFDSGLGGGALLDIGIYNLGFLRILTGQNPEKVETKEVHINEYDTDDYSRLALTYPGGCKAESVQTIGQELERNARIVGTKGSIFLPDFQHAETMTLEVEGKEPEVIRCPVDINGFEYEIREASHCVKLRRTGSDRYTPQDSLALTRLMYDTRMSWGMKFAGEM
;
A
#
# COMPACT_ATOMS: atom_id res chain seq x y z
N MET A 1 0.86 -9.54 19.16
CA MET A 1 -0.19 -8.52 19.14
C MET A 1 -1.54 -9.16 18.88
N LYS A 2 -2.61 -8.67 19.51
CA LYS A 2 -3.99 -9.15 19.33
C LYS A 2 -4.70 -8.31 18.29
N TRP A 3 -4.94 -8.88 17.11
CA TRP A 3 -5.51 -8.19 15.95
C TRP A 3 -7.02 -8.33 15.86
N GLY A 4 -7.69 -7.21 15.57
CA GLY A 4 -9.04 -7.17 15.01
C GLY A 4 -8.95 -6.93 13.49
N ILE A 5 -9.88 -7.49 12.74
CA ILE A 5 -10.01 -7.23 11.29
C ILE A 5 -11.33 -6.52 11.03
N LEU A 6 -11.24 -5.36 10.37
CA LEU A 6 -12.39 -4.55 10.00
C LEU A 6 -12.67 -4.73 8.51
N ALA A 7 -13.75 -5.46 8.20
CA ALA A 7 -14.22 -6.01 6.93
C ALA A 7 -13.66 -7.42 6.61
N THR A 8 -14.35 -8.12 5.69
CA THR A 8 -14.15 -9.55 5.40
C THR A 8 -13.85 -9.80 3.91
N GLY A 9 -13.28 -8.78 3.25
CA GLY A 9 -12.93 -8.83 1.83
C GLY A 9 -11.73 -9.74 1.54
N THR A 10 -11.34 -9.82 0.27
CA THR A 10 -10.24 -10.70 -0.16
C THR A 10 -8.90 -10.34 0.47
N ILE A 11 -8.63 -9.03 0.65
CA ILE A 11 -7.37 -8.61 1.25
C ILE A 11 -7.35 -8.95 2.74
N ALA A 12 -8.49 -8.84 3.42
CA ALA A 12 -8.65 -9.30 4.80
C ALA A 12 -8.36 -10.80 4.96
N LYS A 13 -8.75 -11.61 3.97
CA LYS A 13 -8.43 -13.05 3.95
C LYS A 13 -6.92 -13.31 3.83
N LYS A 14 -6.23 -12.52 3.00
CA LYS A 14 -4.77 -12.62 2.87
C LYS A 14 -4.08 -12.24 4.19
N PHE A 15 -4.49 -11.15 4.80
CA PHE A 15 -3.99 -10.74 6.12
C PHE A 15 -4.24 -11.81 7.19
N ALA A 16 -5.48 -12.34 7.27
CA ALA A 16 -5.84 -13.37 8.24
C ALA A 16 -4.98 -14.63 8.09
N SER A 17 -4.80 -15.14 6.86
CA SER A 17 -3.96 -16.31 6.59
C SER A 17 -2.48 -16.07 6.92
N THR A 18 -2.01 -14.83 6.85
CA THR A 18 -0.65 -14.47 7.25
C THR A 18 -0.51 -14.48 8.76
N VAL A 19 -1.40 -13.82 9.49
CA VAL A 19 -1.39 -13.79 10.97
C VAL A 19 -1.48 -15.20 11.54
N GLU A 20 -2.31 -16.08 10.95
CA GLU A 20 -2.41 -17.49 11.35
C GLU A 20 -1.05 -18.20 11.31
N GLN A 21 -0.24 -17.95 10.29
CA GLN A 21 1.11 -18.53 10.16
C GLN A 21 2.15 -17.87 11.10
N MET A 22 1.85 -16.66 11.61
CA MET A 22 2.71 -15.91 12.53
C MET A 22 2.41 -16.18 14.01
N GLY A 23 1.58 -17.17 14.33
CA GLY A 23 1.21 -17.48 15.71
C GLY A 23 2.42 -17.74 16.64
N ALA A 24 3.48 -18.36 16.13
CA ALA A 24 4.73 -18.57 16.88
C ALA A 24 5.47 -17.25 17.19
N GLU A 25 5.23 -16.18 16.45
CA GLU A 25 5.76 -14.83 16.69
C GLU A 25 4.91 -14.04 17.70
N GLY A 26 3.79 -14.60 18.16
CA GLY A 26 2.87 -13.97 19.11
C GLY A 26 1.78 -13.11 18.46
N GLU A 27 1.57 -13.26 17.16
CA GLU A 27 0.48 -12.61 16.43
C GLU A 27 -0.80 -13.45 16.55
N GLN A 28 -1.94 -12.83 16.86
CA GLN A 28 -3.20 -13.51 17.10
C GLN A 28 -4.37 -12.75 16.50
N LEU A 29 -5.26 -13.46 15.80
CA LEU A 29 -6.56 -12.95 15.41
C LEU A 29 -7.56 -13.16 16.55
N VAL A 30 -8.09 -12.08 17.10
CA VAL A 30 -9.00 -12.18 18.26
C VAL A 30 -10.41 -11.73 17.96
N ALA A 31 -10.61 -10.91 16.93
CA ALA A 31 -11.94 -10.41 16.57
C ALA A 31 -12.03 -10.05 15.08
N VAL A 32 -13.24 -10.09 14.52
CA VAL A 32 -13.55 -9.59 13.17
C VAL A 32 -14.89 -8.84 13.19
N GLY A 33 -14.98 -7.73 12.46
CA GLY A 33 -16.19 -6.95 12.28
C GLY A 33 -16.58 -6.82 10.82
N SER A 34 -17.88 -6.91 10.56
CA SER A 34 -18.48 -6.70 9.24
C SER A 34 -19.84 -6.02 9.39
N ARG A 35 -20.28 -5.29 8.36
CA ARG A 35 -21.66 -4.72 8.30
C ARG A 35 -22.76 -5.77 8.30
N HIS A 36 -22.41 -7.04 8.06
CA HIS A 36 -23.33 -8.17 8.06
C HIS A 36 -22.78 -9.25 8.98
N LEU A 37 -23.52 -9.58 10.02
CA LEU A 37 -23.12 -10.58 11.02
C LEU A 37 -22.76 -11.94 10.39
N GLU A 38 -23.53 -12.39 9.41
CA GLU A 38 -23.28 -13.65 8.70
C GLU A 38 -21.90 -13.67 8.03
N SER A 39 -21.48 -12.55 7.44
CA SER A 39 -20.14 -12.41 6.83
C SER A 39 -19.03 -12.46 7.89
N ALA A 40 -19.24 -11.82 9.04
CA ALA A 40 -18.31 -11.86 10.15
C ALA A 40 -18.21 -13.28 10.74
N GLN A 41 -19.34 -13.97 10.93
CA GLN A 41 -19.39 -15.35 11.43
C GLN A 41 -18.69 -16.34 10.50
N ALA A 42 -18.98 -16.25 9.18
CA ALA A 42 -18.33 -17.11 8.19
C ALA A 42 -16.81 -16.90 8.14
N PHE A 43 -16.36 -15.64 8.23
CA PHE A 43 -14.95 -15.31 8.29
C PHE A 43 -14.31 -15.80 9.61
N ALA A 44 -14.97 -15.59 10.74
CA ALA A 44 -14.50 -16.05 12.04
C ALA A 44 -14.37 -17.57 12.07
N GLN A 45 -15.34 -18.30 11.53
CA GLN A 45 -15.29 -19.77 11.43
C GLN A 45 -14.12 -20.24 10.56
N GLN A 46 -13.88 -19.56 9.42
CA GLN A 46 -12.82 -19.94 8.49
C GLN A 46 -11.42 -19.82 9.11
N TYR A 47 -11.18 -18.79 9.93
CA TYR A 47 -9.87 -18.47 10.49
C TYR A 47 -9.75 -18.71 12.01
N GLY A 48 -10.72 -19.40 12.61
CA GLY A 48 -10.71 -19.71 14.03
C GLY A 48 -10.73 -18.49 14.96
N ILE A 49 -11.34 -17.37 14.51
CA ILE A 49 -11.40 -16.12 15.27
C ILE A 49 -12.49 -16.24 16.35
N PRO A 50 -12.18 -16.02 17.63
CA PRO A 50 -13.12 -16.31 18.73
C PRO A 50 -14.31 -15.34 18.81
N ARG A 51 -14.18 -14.10 18.27
CA ARG A 51 -15.23 -13.09 18.38
C ARG A 51 -15.54 -12.48 17.03
N CYS A 52 -16.83 -12.26 16.73
CA CYS A 52 -17.30 -11.60 15.54
C CYS A 52 -18.39 -10.58 15.87
N TYR A 53 -18.40 -9.48 15.15
CA TYR A 53 -19.28 -8.35 15.35
C TYR A 53 -20.01 -7.95 14.07
N ASP A 54 -21.24 -7.46 14.22
CA ASP A 54 -22.10 -6.97 13.13
C ASP A 54 -21.92 -5.48 12.82
N SER A 55 -21.01 -4.83 13.53
CA SER A 55 -20.64 -3.43 13.30
C SER A 55 -19.17 -3.18 13.53
N TYR A 56 -18.64 -2.11 12.96
CA TYR A 56 -17.27 -1.67 13.13
C TYR A 56 -17.03 -1.03 14.50
N GLU A 57 -18.06 -0.36 15.03
CA GLU A 57 -18.08 0.24 16.36
C GLU A 57 -17.95 -0.82 17.46
N ALA A 58 -18.68 -1.91 17.33
CA ALA A 58 -18.62 -3.02 18.29
C ALA A 58 -17.24 -3.70 18.28
N LEU A 59 -16.65 -3.91 17.10
CA LEU A 59 -15.28 -4.40 16.99
C LEU A 59 -14.27 -3.43 17.62
N ALA A 60 -14.37 -2.15 17.32
CA ALA A 60 -13.45 -1.13 17.84
C ALA A 60 -13.55 -0.97 19.37
N ALA A 61 -14.73 -1.22 19.94
CA ALA A 61 -14.95 -1.17 21.39
C ALA A 61 -14.47 -2.43 22.14
N ASP A 62 -14.07 -3.52 21.47
CA ASP A 62 -13.62 -4.75 22.12
C ASP A 62 -12.32 -4.51 22.89
N PRO A 63 -12.29 -4.70 24.24
CA PRO A 63 -11.10 -4.43 25.05
C PRO A 63 -9.95 -5.44 24.82
N GLU A 64 -10.22 -6.59 24.24
CA GLU A 64 -9.20 -7.60 23.94
C GLU A 64 -8.46 -7.33 22.64
N VAL A 65 -8.95 -6.41 21.79
CA VAL A 65 -8.30 -5.98 20.55
C VAL A 65 -7.27 -4.89 20.86
N GLU A 66 -6.01 -5.13 20.49
CA GLU A 66 -4.92 -4.15 20.63
C GLU A 66 -4.76 -3.31 19.37
N ALA A 67 -4.81 -3.95 18.19
CA ALA A 67 -4.65 -3.31 16.90
C ALA A 67 -5.73 -3.77 15.92
N ILE A 68 -6.12 -2.88 15.01
CA ILE A 68 -7.12 -3.17 13.97
C ILE A 68 -6.48 -3.02 12.59
N TYR A 69 -6.65 -4.06 11.78
CA TYR A 69 -6.39 -4.01 10.34
C TYR A 69 -7.64 -3.52 9.62
N VAL A 70 -7.56 -2.33 9.03
CA VAL A 70 -8.68 -1.70 8.30
C VAL A 70 -8.59 -2.08 6.83
N ALA A 71 -9.56 -2.89 6.35
CA ALA A 71 -9.61 -3.46 5.01
C ALA A 71 -10.92 -3.15 4.27
N THR A 72 -11.48 -1.99 4.53
CA THR A 72 -12.70 -1.47 3.89
C THR A 72 -12.42 -0.93 2.47
N PRO A 73 -13.43 -0.53 1.70
CA PRO A 73 -13.21 0.28 0.49
C PRO A 73 -12.50 1.61 0.79
N ASN A 74 -11.74 2.10 -0.19
CA ASN A 74 -10.82 3.23 -0.03
C ASN A 74 -11.47 4.50 0.57
N THR A 75 -12.68 4.84 0.12
CA THR A 75 -13.43 6.03 0.63
C THR A 75 -13.83 5.91 2.10
N LEU A 76 -13.80 4.71 2.67
CA LEU A 76 -14.17 4.44 4.07
C LEU A 76 -12.97 4.33 5.01
N HIS A 77 -11.74 4.40 4.50
CA HIS A 77 -10.53 4.25 5.32
C HIS A 77 -10.45 5.33 6.39
N TYR A 78 -10.69 6.59 6.02
CA TYR A 78 -10.59 7.72 6.93
C TYR A 78 -11.52 7.57 8.15
N GLU A 79 -12.82 7.38 7.94
CA GLU A 79 -13.79 7.27 9.03
C GLU A 79 -13.51 6.04 9.93
N ASN A 80 -13.13 4.91 9.31
CA ASN A 80 -12.85 3.69 10.06
C ASN A 80 -11.54 3.77 10.85
N CYS A 81 -10.48 4.40 10.29
CA CYS A 81 -9.25 4.65 11.03
C CYS A 81 -9.50 5.60 12.21
N LYS A 82 -10.28 6.68 11.99
CA LYS A 82 -10.65 7.64 13.02
C LYS A 82 -11.42 6.96 14.16
N LEU A 83 -12.43 6.16 13.82
CA LEU A 83 -13.18 5.35 14.79
C LEU A 83 -12.24 4.48 15.63
N CYS A 84 -11.34 3.73 15.00
CA CYS A 84 -10.41 2.84 15.70
C CYS A 84 -9.47 3.61 16.65
N LEU A 85 -8.89 4.71 16.17
CA LEU A 85 -8.02 5.58 16.98
C LEU A 85 -8.78 6.21 18.15
N GLU A 86 -10.01 6.66 17.95
CA GLU A 86 -10.86 7.21 19.02
C GLU A 86 -11.18 6.19 20.11
N GLN A 87 -11.30 4.92 19.74
CA GLN A 87 -11.48 3.79 20.67
C GLN A 87 -10.16 3.26 21.25
N GLY A 88 -9.05 3.95 21.02
CA GLY A 88 -7.75 3.60 21.62
C GLY A 88 -7.05 2.41 20.98
N LYS A 89 -7.34 2.11 19.69
CA LYS A 89 -6.73 1.00 18.97
C LYS A 89 -5.59 1.48 18.07
N HIS A 90 -4.50 0.72 18.03
CA HIS A 90 -3.49 0.85 17.00
C HIS A 90 -4.09 0.47 15.64
N VAL A 91 -3.59 1.07 14.55
CA VAL A 91 -4.20 0.88 13.23
C VAL A 91 -3.14 0.56 12.18
N LEU A 92 -3.41 -0.49 11.41
CA LEU A 92 -2.77 -0.79 10.13
C LEU A 92 -3.86 -0.69 9.06
N CYS A 93 -3.77 0.30 8.17
CA CYS A 93 -4.84 0.59 7.20
C CYS A 93 -4.40 0.25 5.78
N GLU A 94 -5.24 -0.48 5.05
CA GLU A 94 -4.98 -0.80 3.63
C GLU A 94 -4.69 0.44 2.77
N LYS A 95 -3.91 0.16 1.73
CA LYS A 95 -3.60 1.14 0.67
C LYS A 95 -4.79 1.25 -0.32
N PRO A 96 -4.96 2.41 -0.97
CA PRO A 96 -4.36 3.71 -0.64
C PRO A 96 -4.90 4.23 0.68
N PHE A 97 -4.06 4.87 1.47
CA PHE A 97 -4.38 5.21 2.86
C PHE A 97 -5.67 6.03 2.99
N THR A 98 -5.76 7.13 2.27
CA THR A 98 -6.96 7.98 2.22
C THR A 98 -7.17 8.56 0.82
N ILE A 99 -8.34 9.10 0.58
CA ILE A 99 -8.68 9.74 -0.71
C ILE A 99 -8.21 11.19 -0.80
N SER A 100 -7.83 11.83 0.33
CA SER A 100 -7.27 13.19 0.34
C SER A 100 -6.11 13.34 1.32
N PRO A 101 -5.16 14.25 1.07
CA PRO A 101 -4.04 14.51 1.97
C PRO A 101 -4.49 15.12 3.31
N GLU A 102 -5.60 15.81 3.33
CA GLU A 102 -6.20 16.43 4.51
C GLU A 102 -6.65 15.36 5.50
N GLN A 103 -7.34 14.34 5.02
CA GLN A 103 -7.74 13.15 5.79
C GLN A 103 -6.51 12.43 6.38
N ALA A 104 -5.48 12.20 5.56
CA ALA A 104 -4.27 11.54 6.03
C ALA A 104 -3.56 12.33 7.14
N ARG A 105 -3.44 13.68 6.99
CA ARG A 105 -2.83 14.52 8.02
C ARG A 105 -3.62 14.49 9.33
N GLU A 106 -4.95 14.54 9.26
CA GLU A 106 -5.79 14.47 10.45
C GLU A 106 -5.61 13.15 11.19
N LEU A 107 -5.58 12.02 10.48
CA LEU A 107 -5.38 10.70 11.10
C LEU A 107 -4.01 10.57 11.77
N TYR A 108 -2.93 11.00 11.12
CA TYR A 108 -1.59 10.95 11.73
C TYR A 108 -1.50 11.86 12.95
N ARG A 109 -2.08 13.08 12.90
CA ARG A 109 -2.16 13.96 14.06
C ARG A 109 -2.96 13.33 15.22
N LEU A 110 -4.10 12.71 14.93
CA LEU A 110 -4.92 12.02 15.94
C LEU A 110 -4.16 10.85 16.57
N ALA A 111 -3.43 10.06 15.77
CA ALA A 111 -2.61 8.96 16.27
C ALA A 111 -1.50 9.46 17.21
N GLU A 112 -0.83 10.58 16.86
CA GLU A 112 0.18 11.20 17.71
C GLU A 112 -0.43 11.71 19.04
N GLU A 113 -1.56 12.43 18.99
CA GLU A 113 -2.24 12.97 20.17
C GLU A 113 -2.69 11.87 21.15
N LYS A 114 -3.08 10.72 20.61
CA LYS A 114 -3.50 9.56 21.41
C LYS A 114 -2.36 8.59 21.75
N HIS A 115 -1.14 8.84 21.29
CA HIS A 115 0.00 7.95 21.43
C HIS A 115 -0.26 6.53 20.88
N LEU A 116 -0.96 6.45 19.75
CA LEU A 116 -1.30 5.21 19.07
C LEU A 116 -0.49 5.06 17.79
N PHE A 117 -0.16 3.83 17.45
CA PHE A 117 0.47 3.51 16.17
C PHE A 117 -0.54 3.59 15.04
N LEU A 118 -0.14 4.22 13.94
CA LEU A 118 -0.86 4.26 12.68
C LEU A 118 0.12 4.12 11.51
N MET A 119 -0.15 3.17 10.61
CA MET A 119 0.63 3.01 9.38
C MET A 119 -0.30 2.61 8.23
N GLU A 120 -0.02 3.11 7.05
CA GLU A 120 -0.58 2.59 5.80
C GLU A 120 0.04 1.23 5.50
N ALA A 121 -0.78 0.23 5.20
CA ALA A 121 -0.37 -1.12 4.83
C ALA A 121 0.16 -1.15 3.40
N PHE A 122 1.31 -0.52 3.19
CA PHE A 122 1.99 -0.51 1.90
C PHE A 122 3.10 -1.57 1.88
N TRP A 123 2.69 -2.81 1.93
CA TRP A 123 3.49 -4.02 2.15
C TRP A 123 4.75 -4.13 1.28
N ILE A 124 4.70 -3.67 0.00
CA ILE A 124 5.87 -3.75 -0.89
C ILE A 124 7.07 -2.96 -0.36
N TRP A 125 6.84 -1.86 0.39
CA TRP A 125 7.89 -1.01 0.93
C TRP A 125 8.84 -1.74 1.88
N LEU A 126 8.34 -2.79 2.52
CA LEU A 126 9.00 -3.53 3.59
C LEU A 126 9.59 -4.87 3.13
N LEU A 127 9.46 -5.22 1.84
CA LEU A 127 10.01 -6.46 1.29
C LEU A 127 11.55 -6.50 1.36
N PRO A 128 12.16 -7.66 1.65
CA PRO A 128 13.61 -7.81 1.78
C PRO A 128 14.40 -7.38 0.53
N LEU A 129 13.85 -7.63 -0.67
CA LEU A 129 14.51 -7.22 -1.90
C LEU A 129 14.68 -5.71 -2.00
N TYR A 130 13.72 -4.92 -1.45
CA TYR A 130 13.83 -3.46 -1.45
C TYR A 130 14.86 -2.93 -0.46
N ASP A 131 15.11 -3.62 0.65
CA ASP A 131 16.23 -3.30 1.54
C ASP A 131 17.55 -3.49 0.78
N ARG A 132 17.70 -4.62 0.09
CA ARG A 132 18.88 -4.88 -0.74
C ARG A 132 19.02 -3.88 -1.89
N LEU A 133 17.94 -3.48 -2.51
CA LEU A 133 17.93 -2.47 -3.58
C LEU A 133 18.40 -1.11 -3.04
N ARG A 134 17.90 -0.67 -1.87
CA ARG A 134 18.36 0.57 -1.21
C ARG A 134 19.87 0.55 -0.91
N GLU A 135 20.40 -0.58 -0.45
CA GLU A 135 21.85 -0.75 -0.21
C GLU A 135 22.66 -0.57 -1.51
N ILE A 136 22.24 -1.18 -2.61
CA ILE A 136 22.89 -1.11 -3.92
C ILE A 136 22.88 0.34 -4.43
N LEU A 137 21.77 1.05 -4.29
CA LEU A 137 21.64 2.45 -4.69
C LEU A 137 22.48 3.36 -3.80
N ALA A 138 22.45 3.17 -2.48
CA ALA A 138 23.25 3.94 -1.52
C ALA A 138 24.76 3.75 -1.71
N ALA A 139 25.19 2.55 -2.11
CA ALA A 139 26.58 2.26 -2.46
C ALA A 139 27.02 2.88 -3.81
N GLY A 140 26.08 3.48 -4.57
CA GLY A 140 26.35 4.05 -5.89
C GLY A 140 26.75 3.02 -6.94
N THR A 141 26.35 1.75 -6.78
CA THR A 141 26.75 0.63 -7.63
C THR A 141 26.39 0.85 -9.10
N ILE A 142 25.22 1.39 -9.39
CA ILE A 142 24.78 1.76 -10.75
C ILE A 142 25.01 3.25 -11.08
N GLY A 143 25.67 4.00 -10.18
CA GLY A 143 25.88 5.44 -10.34
C GLY A 143 24.63 6.28 -10.07
N GLU A 144 24.57 7.48 -10.67
CA GLU A 144 23.40 8.36 -10.55
C GLU A 144 22.23 7.84 -11.35
N LEU A 145 21.02 7.91 -10.78
CA LEU A 145 19.79 7.53 -11.48
C LEU A 145 19.50 8.45 -12.67
N LYS A 146 19.23 7.89 -13.83
CA LYS A 146 18.92 8.61 -15.05
C LYS A 146 17.50 8.36 -15.55
N GLN A 147 17.08 7.09 -15.52
CA GLN A 147 15.74 6.73 -15.99
C GLN A 147 15.17 5.59 -15.16
N ILE A 148 13.88 5.65 -14.89
CA ILE A 148 13.12 4.56 -14.24
C ILE A 148 11.87 4.33 -15.06
N THR A 149 11.57 3.09 -15.39
CA THR A 149 10.29 2.71 -16.00
C THR A 149 9.63 1.64 -15.15
N CYS A 150 8.34 1.75 -14.91
CA CYS A 150 7.55 0.74 -14.24
C CYS A 150 6.15 0.67 -14.84
N GLN A 151 5.61 -0.54 -14.91
CA GLN A 151 4.27 -0.76 -15.42
C GLN A 151 3.57 -1.86 -14.63
N TYR A 152 2.25 -1.70 -14.49
CA TYR A 152 1.38 -2.71 -13.90
C TYR A 152 0.00 -2.64 -14.54
N GLY A 153 -0.49 -3.77 -15.05
CA GLY A 153 -1.82 -3.87 -15.61
C GLY A 153 -2.43 -5.25 -15.41
N PHE A 154 -3.75 -5.28 -15.27
CA PHE A 154 -4.56 -6.49 -15.28
C PHE A 154 -5.97 -6.18 -15.76
N VAL A 155 -6.71 -7.22 -16.20
CA VAL A 155 -8.11 -7.06 -16.57
C VAL A 155 -8.99 -7.26 -15.34
N ALA A 156 -9.63 -6.19 -14.87
CA ALA A 156 -10.61 -6.27 -13.78
C ALA A 156 -11.82 -7.09 -14.21
N SER A 157 -12.17 -8.12 -13.46
CA SER A 157 -13.26 -9.05 -13.79
C SER A 157 -14.03 -9.53 -12.57
N GLY A 158 -15.23 -10.10 -12.80
CA GLY A 158 -16.08 -10.70 -11.77
C GLY A 158 -16.67 -9.67 -10.80
N ALA A 159 -17.07 -10.11 -9.62
CA ALA A 159 -17.72 -9.29 -8.57
C ALA A 159 -16.85 -8.11 -8.06
N ARG A 160 -15.58 -8.07 -8.43
CA ARG A 160 -14.68 -6.96 -8.08
C ARG A 160 -14.61 -5.87 -9.14
N LYS A 161 -15.14 -6.11 -10.34
CA LYS A 161 -15.12 -5.13 -11.43
C LYS A 161 -15.78 -3.84 -10.98
N ASP A 162 -17.00 -3.94 -10.45
CA ASP A 162 -17.78 -2.77 -10.05
C ASP A 162 -17.03 -1.89 -9.03
N ARG A 163 -16.46 -2.49 -7.96
CA ARG A 163 -15.68 -1.75 -6.96
C ARG A 163 -14.46 -1.03 -7.53
N LYS A 164 -13.78 -1.64 -8.51
CA LYS A 164 -12.57 -1.07 -9.09
C LYS A 164 -12.83 0.09 -10.02
N PHE A 165 -14.05 0.16 -10.56
CA PHE A 165 -14.50 1.24 -11.43
C PHE A 165 -15.43 2.25 -10.72
N ASP A 166 -15.87 1.97 -9.48
CA ASP A 166 -16.82 2.81 -8.76
C ASP A 166 -16.12 3.98 -8.06
N SER A 167 -16.39 5.21 -8.54
CA SER A 167 -15.89 6.44 -7.93
C SER A 167 -16.38 6.62 -6.48
N GLY A 168 -17.58 6.14 -6.14
CA GLY A 168 -18.11 6.15 -4.79
C GLY A 168 -17.32 5.29 -3.79
N LEU A 169 -16.57 4.31 -4.28
CA LEU A 169 -15.71 3.42 -3.48
C LEU A 169 -14.21 3.75 -3.61
N GLY A 170 -13.86 4.82 -4.35
CA GLY A 170 -12.49 5.22 -4.59
C GLY A 170 -11.77 4.28 -5.57
N GLY A 171 -12.46 3.89 -6.65
CA GLY A 171 -11.91 3.08 -7.73
C GLY A 171 -10.91 3.83 -8.60
N GLY A 172 -10.46 3.18 -9.66
CA GLY A 172 -9.52 3.70 -10.65
C GLY A 172 -8.16 2.99 -10.61
N ALA A 173 -7.51 2.93 -11.79
CA ALA A 173 -6.22 2.29 -11.95
C ALA A 173 -5.12 3.01 -11.14
N LEU A 174 -5.16 4.33 -11.06
CA LEU A 174 -4.19 5.12 -10.32
C LEU A 174 -4.20 4.73 -8.82
N LEU A 175 -5.37 4.64 -8.19
CA LEU A 175 -5.49 4.33 -6.77
C LEU A 175 -5.29 2.85 -6.47
N ASP A 176 -5.81 1.95 -7.33
CA ASP A 176 -5.73 0.51 -7.05
C ASP A 176 -4.32 -0.05 -7.27
N ILE A 177 -3.68 0.32 -8.37
CA ILE A 177 -2.37 -0.21 -8.77
C ILE A 177 -1.31 0.84 -9.07
N GLY A 178 -1.68 2.05 -9.50
CA GLY A 178 -0.73 3.15 -9.72
C GLY A 178 0.01 3.55 -8.46
N ILE A 179 -0.59 3.35 -7.28
CA ILE A 179 0.08 3.51 -5.99
C ILE A 179 1.36 2.66 -5.90
N TYR A 180 1.36 1.43 -6.45
CA TYR A 180 2.56 0.58 -6.47
C TYR A 180 3.66 1.16 -7.34
N ASN A 181 3.29 1.68 -8.53
CA ASN A 181 4.23 2.34 -9.42
C ASN A 181 4.84 3.59 -8.75
N LEU A 182 4.00 4.48 -8.24
CA LEU A 182 4.43 5.73 -7.61
C LEU A 182 5.19 5.48 -6.31
N GLY A 183 4.78 4.50 -5.52
CA GLY A 183 5.49 4.07 -4.33
C GLY A 183 6.85 3.46 -4.65
N PHE A 184 6.96 2.65 -5.70
CA PHE A 184 8.23 2.14 -6.20
C PHE A 184 9.18 3.29 -6.57
N LEU A 185 8.69 4.28 -7.32
CA LEU A 185 9.49 5.46 -7.66
C LEU A 185 9.98 6.20 -6.42
N ARG A 186 9.14 6.31 -5.38
CA ARG A 186 9.52 6.95 -4.12
C ARG A 186 10.53 6.12 -3.32
N ILE A 187 10.40 4.77 -3.29
CA ILE A 187 11.41 3.87 -2.69
C ILE A 187 12.80 4.14 -3.27
N LEU A 188 12.88 4.35 -4.60
CA LEU A 188 14.15 4.54 -5.30
C LEU A 188 14.73 5.93 -5.15
N THR A 189 13.88 6.96 -5.19
CA THR A 189 14.34 8.35 -5.23
C THR A 189 14.40 9.00 -3.85
N GLY A 190 13.58 8.54 -2.90
CA GLY A 190 13.38 9.18 -1.60
C GLY A 190 12.76 10.59 -1.68
N GLN A 191 12.33 11.04 -2.87
CA GLN A 191 11.98 12.42 -3.17
C GLN A 191 10.60 12.53 -3.83
N ASN A 192 10.03 13.73 -3.78
CA ASN A 192 8.87 14.07 -4.60
C ASN A 192 9.35 14.49 -6.01
N PRO A 193 8.59 14.18 -7.06
CA PRO A 193 8.89 14.71 -8.39
C PRO A 193 8.72 16.23 -8.43
N GLU A 194 9.59 16.90 -9.16
CA GLU A 194 9.47 18.34 -9.46
C GLU A 194 8.39 18.61 -10.52
N LYS A 195 8.15 17.63 -11.39
CA LYS A 195 7.15 17.72 -12.46
C LYS A 195 6.48 16.37 -12.66
N VAL A 196 5.15 16.41 -12.81
CA VAL A 196 4.32 15.27 -13.21
C VAL A 196 3.53 15.69 -14.47
N GLU A 197 3.60 14.89 -15.50
CA GLU A 197 2.89 15.09 -16.75
C GLU A 197 2.05 13.86 -17.07
N THR A 198 0.76 14.04 -17.21
CA THR A 198 -0.10 13.00 -17.78
C THR A 198 0.15 12.92 -19.28
N LYS A 199 0.73 11.83 -19.74
CA LYS A 199 0.94 11.58 -21.16
C LYS A 199 -0.30 11.03 -21.84
N GLU A 200 -1.06 10.23 -21.08
CA GLU A 200 -2.31 9.63 -21.54
C GLU A 200 -3.16 9.27 -20.30
N VAL A 201 -4.46 9.44 -20.40
CA VAL A 201 -5.42 8.99 -19.41
C VAL A 201 -6.73 8.62 -20.10
N HIS A 202 -7.33 7.52 -19.71
CA HIS A 202 -8.67 7.13 -20.10
C HIS A 202 -9.57 7.13 -18.86
N ILE A 203 -10.56 8.02 -18.85
CA ILE A 203 -11.59 8.09 -17.83
C ILE A 203 -12.81 7.33 -18.34
N ASN A 204 -13.27 6.36 -17.59
CA ASN A 204 -14.38 5.50 -17.95
C ASN A 204 -15.75 6.14 -17.60
N GLU A 205 -16.83 5.45 -17.93
CA GLU A 205 -18.22 5.88 -17.70
C GLU A 205 -18.62 6.04 -16.22
N TYR A 206 -17.75 5.60 -15.27
CA TYR A 206 -17.96 5.68 -13.83
C TYR A 206 -17.11 6.79 -13.19
N ASP A 207 -16.57 7.71 -13.97
CA ASP A 207 -15.73 8.83 -13.54
C ASP A 207 -14.42 8.39 -12.82
N THR A 208 -13.87 7.24 -13.21
CA THR A 208 -12.56 6.77 -12.74
C THR A 208 -11.62 6.46 -13.90
N ASP A 209 -10.31 6.49 -13.65
CA ASP A 209 -9.35 6.05 -14.66
C ASP A 209 -9.29 4.52 -14.72
N ASP A 210 -9.28 3.96 -15.93
CA ASP A 210 -8.96 2.56 -16.16
C ASP A 210 -7.59 2.35 -16.82
N TYR A 211 -7.00 3.43 -17.31
CA TYR A 211 -5.65 3.52 -17.85
C TYR A 211 -5.06 4.89 -17.60
N SER A 212 -3.80 4.93 -17.17
CA SER A 212 -3.04 6.19 -17.17
C SER A 212 -1.54 5.94 -17.38
N ARG A 213 -0.90 6.91 -18.06
CA ARG A 213 0.53 6.97 -18.32
C ARG A 213 1.08 8.31 -17.87
N LEU A 214 2.01 8.26 -16.92
CA LEU A 214 2.62 9.43 -16.31
C LEU A 214 4.09 9.51 -16.65
N ALA A 215 4.58 10.72 -16.95
CA ALA A 215 6.01 11.03 -16.96
C ALA A 215 6.34 11.93 -15.79
N LEU A 216 7.37 11.56 -15.04
CA LEU A 216 7.80 12.28 -13.84
C LEU A 216 9.24 12.73 -14.02
N THR A 217 9.57 13.91 -13.51
CA THR A 217 10.95 14.41 -13.44
C THR A 217 11.28 14.67 -11.98
N TYR A 218 12.39 14.12 -11.54
CA TYR A 218 12.89 14.24 -10.16
C TYR A 218 14.07 15.22 -10.06
N PRO A 219 14.35 15.75 -8.87
CA PRO A 219 15.58 16.52 -8.62
C PRO A 219 16.82 15.78 -9.12
N GLY A 220 17.76 16.51 -9.71
CA GLY A 220 18.93 15.90 -10.36
C GLY A 220 18.70 15.38 -11.78
N GLY A 221 17.49 15.57 -12.33
CA GLY A 221 17.14 15.29 -13.72
C GLY A 221 16.81 13.84 -14.03
N CYS A 222 16.64 12.97 -13.02
CA CYS A 222 16.15 11.62 -13.23
C CYS A 222 14.72 11.67 -13.78
N LYS A 223 14.47 10.91 -14.85
CA LYS A 223 13.15 10.80 -15.50
C LYS A 223 12.52 9.46 -15.15
N ALA A 224 11.23 9.46 -14.87
CA ALA A 224 10.48 8.23 -14.65
C ALA A 224 9.23 8.18 -15.56
N GLU A 225 8.86 6.95 -15.91
CA GLU A 225 7.60 6.66 -16.59
C GLU A 225 6.84 5.59 -15.78
N SER A 226 5.55 5.84 -15.55
CA SER A 226 4.63 4.95 -14.86
C SER A 226 3.44 4.67 -15.75
N VAL A 227 3.14 3.39 -15.99
CA VAL A 227 1.96 2.96 -16.76
C VAL A 227 1.14 2.03 -15.88
N GLN A 228 -0.14 2.34 -15.69
CA GLN A 228 -1.08 1.54 -14.91
C GLN A 228 -2.41 1.38 -15.63
N THR A 229 -2.98 0.17 -15.54
CA THR A 229 -4.30 -0.09 -16.14
C THR A 229 -5.01 -1.25 -15.45
N ILE A 230 -6.34 -1.13 -15.30
CA ILE A 230 -7.24 -2.20 -14.86
C ILE A 230 -8.10 -2.73 -16.02
N GLY A 231 -7.80 -2.30 -17.25
CA GLY A 231 -8.50 -2.67 -18.48
C GLY A 231 -7.73 -3.60 -19.41
N GLN A 232 -6.42 -3.81 -19.18
CA GLN A 232 -5.59 -4.71 -19.99
C GLN A 232 -4.46 -5.34 -19.18
N GLU A 233 -3.99 -6.51 -19.62
CA GLU A 233 -2.82 -7.16 -19.02
C GLU A 233 -1.54 -6.44 -19.43
N LEU A 234 -0.71 -6.10 -18.43
CA LEU A 234 0.67 -5.66 -18.59
C LEU A 234 1.56 -6.48 -17.64
N GLU A 235 2.81 -6.69 -18.05
CA GLU A 235 3.81 -7.25 -17.14
C GLU A 235 4.06 -6.29 -15.96
N ARG A 236 4.25 -6.83 -14.74
CA ARG A 236 4.55 -6.04 -13.54
C ARG A 236 6.03 -5.76 -13.40
N ASN A 237 6.67 -5.34 -14.46
CA ASN A 237 8.12 -5.16 -14.48
C ASN A 237 8.55 -3.71 -14.23
N ALA A 238 9.80 -3.58 -13.81
CA ALA A 238 10.44 -2.28 -13.68
C ALA A 238 11.91 -2.34 -14.12
N ARG A 239 12.39 -1.23 -14.70
CA ARG A 239 13.80 -1.03 -15.06
C ARG A 239 14.32 0.26 -14.48
N ILE A 240 15.47 0.19 -13.87
CA ILE A 240 16.21 1.31 -13.27
C ILE A 240 17.51 1.45 -14.04
N VAL A 241 17.78 2.63 -14.60
CA VAL A 241 18.99 2.93 -15.35
C VAL A 241 19.78 4.02 -14.65
N GLY A 242 21.00 3.72 -14.29
CA GLY A 242 21.98 4.64 -13.76
C GLY A 242 23.11 4.95 -14.74
N THR A 243 24.08 5.77 -14.31
CA THR A 243 25.23 6.16 -15.13
C THR A 243 26.28 5.05 -15.30
N LYS A 244 26.24 3.99 -14.46
CA LYS A 244 27.24 2.91 -14.43
C LYS A 244 26.62 1.51 -14.55
N GLY A 245 25.30 1.41 -14.66
CA GLY A 245 24.63 0.12 -14.72
C GLY A 245 23.12 0.23 -14.71
N SER A 246 22.45 -0.91 -14.68
CA SER A 246 21.00 -0.98 -14.62
C SER A 246 20.53 -2.10 -13.70
N ILE A 247 19.28 -2.01 -13.26
CA ILE A 247 18.59 -3.05 -12.49
C ILE A 247 17.27 -3.35 -13.17
N PHE A 248 16.94 -4.62 -13.34
CA PHE A 248 15.66 -5.08 -13.86
C PHE A 248 14.94 -5.93 -12.81
N LEU A 249 13.68 -5.59 -12.54
CA LEU A 249 12.78 -6.37 -11.69
C LEU A 249 11.67 -6.97 -12.58
N PRO A 250 11.59 -8.29 -12.72
CA PRO A 250 10.55 -8.94 -13.55
C PRO A 250 9.15 -8.83 -12.92
N ASP A 251 9.07 -8.73 -11.62
CA ASP A 251 7.86 -8.40 -10.85
C ASP A 251 8.26 -7.49 -9.69
N PHE A 252 8.01 -6.19 -9.83
CA PHE A 252 8.36 -5.24 -8.77
C PHE A 252 7.34 -5.17 -7.64
N GLN A 253 6.12 -5.69 -7.84
CA GLN A 253 5.12 -5.76 -6.79
C GLN A 253 5.36 -6.95 -5.85
N HIS A 254 5.65 -8.14 -6.39
CA HIS A 254 6.08 -9.31 -5.62
C HIS A 254 7.61 -9.48 -5.77
N ALA A 255 8.34 -8.47 -5.29
CA ALA A 255 9.76 -8.32 -5.56
C ALA A 255 10.59 -9.32 -4.75
N GLU A 256 10.89 -10.47 -5.34
CA GLU A 256 11.79 -11.49 -4.78
C GLU A 256 13.08 -11.67 -5.61
N THR A 257 13.13 -11.10 -6.81
CA THR A 257 14.25 -11.25 -7.73
C THR A 257 14.52 -9.96 -8.49
N MET A 258 15.80 -9.62 -8.65
CA MET A 258 16.25 -8.57 -9.56
C MET A 258 17.53 -9.00 -10.26
N THR A 259 17.76 -8.45 -11.46
CA THR A 259 19.01 -8.60 -12.20
C THR A 259 19.76 -7.28 -12.15
N LEU A 260 20.98 -7.30 -11.63
CA LEU A 260 21.93 -6.18 -11.58
C LEU A 260 22.93 -6.30 -12.72
N GLU A 261 23.00 -5.27 -13.56
CA GLU A 261 23.97 -5.15 -14.65
C GLU A 261 24.87 -3.95 -14.38
N VAL A 262 26.15 -4.16 -14.24
CA VAL A 262 27.16 -3.10 -14.03
C VAL A 262 28.17 -3.15 -15.16
N GLU A 263 28.55 -1.99 -15.68
CA GLU A 263 29.52 -1.90 -16.76
C GLU A 263 30.83 -2.62 -16.42
N GLY A 264 31.27 -3.49 -17.31
CA GLY A 264 32.48 -4.30 -17.15
C GLY A 264 32.36 -5.49 -16.19
N LYS A 265 31.16 -5.85 -15.76
CA LYS A 265 30.89 -7.04 -14.93
C LYS A 265 29.86 -7.95 -15.58
N GLU A 266 29.89 -9.23 -15.23
CA GLU A 266 28.81 -10.15 -15.59
C GLU A 266 27.52 -9.78 -14.83
N PRO A 267 26.34 -9.95 -15.46
CA PRO A 267 25.06 -9.73 -14.78
C PRO A 267 24.89 -10.61 -13.54
N GLU A 268 24.41 -10.01 -12.46
CA GLU A 268 24.16 -10.70 -11.20
C GLU A 268 22.65 -10.82 -10.95
N VAL A 269 22.17 -12.04 -10.67
CA VAL A 269 20.79 -12.28 -10.25
C VAL A 269 20.73 -12.34 -8.72
N ILE A 270 20.06 -11.37 -8.13
CA ILE A 270 19.87 -11.26 -6.68
C ILE A 270 18.48 -11.78 -6.32
N ARG A 271 18.40 -12.64 -5.31
CA ARG A 271 17.16 -13.25 -4.84
C ARG A 271 16.98 -13.00 -3.35
N CYS A 272 15.81 -12.51 -2.96
CA CYS A 272 15.38 -12.29 -1.58
C CYS A 272 13.94 -12.79 -1.45
N PRO A 273 13.73 -14.11 -1.27
CA PRO A 273 12.38 -14.66 -1.14
C PRO A 273 11.69 -14.13 0.13
N VAL A 274 10.35 -14.04 0.09
CA VAL A 274 9.55 -13.71 1.26
C VAL A 274 9.34 -14.95 2.14
N ASP A 275 9.12 -14.74 3.45
CA ASP A 275 8.95 -15.84 4.40
C ASP A 275 7.59 -16.53 4.28
N ILE A 276 6.51 -15.74 4.03
CA ILE A 276 5.13 -16.22 3.94
C ILE A 276 4.51 -15.77 2.62
N ASN A 277 4.18 -14.48 2.50
CA ASN A 277 3.54 -13.92 1.30
C ASN A 277 3.75 -12.40 1.14
N GLY A 278 4.63 -11.81 1.95
CA GLY A 278 5.00 -10.39 1.95
C GLY A 278 4.25 -9.54 3.00
N PHE A 279 3.07 -9.95 3.48
CA PHE A 279 2.31 -9.21 4.50
C PHE A 279 2.92 -9.35 5.90
N GLU A 280 3.65 -10.43 6.16
CA GLU A 280 4.34 -10.64 7.42
C GLU A 280 5.28 -9.49 7.79
N TYR A 281 5.85 -8.81 6.82
CA TYR A 281 6.79 -7.70 7.08
C TYR A 281 6.10 -6.46 7.62
N GLU A 282 4.91 -6.11 7.13
CA GLU A 282 4.14 -4.98 7.68
C GLU A 282 3.51 -5.31 9.04
N ILE A 283 3.12 -6.58 9.25
CA ILE A 283 2.64 -7.05 10.54
C ILE A 283 3.76 -7.01 11.59
N ARG A 284 4.96 -7.51 11.24
CA ARG A 284 6.15 -7.44 12.12
C ARG A 284 6.54 -6.00 12.43
N GLU A 285 6.53 -5.12 11.44
CA GLU A 285 6.85 -3.70 11.61
C GLU A 285 5.85 -3.03 12.55
N ALA A 286 4.54 -3.24 12.35
CA ALA A 286 3.51 -2.70 13.22
C ALA A 286 3.69 -3.20 14.66
N SER A 287 3.86 -4.51 14.87
CA SER A 287 4.08 -5.11 16.19
C SER A 287 5.35 -4.60 16.85
N HIS A 288 6.43 -4.40 16.08
CA HIS A 288 7.68 -3.85 16.57
C HIS A 288 7.51 -2.39 17.03
N CYS A 289 6.89 -1.55 16.22
CA CYS A 289 6.64 -0.15 16.55
C CYS A 289 5.75 0.00 17.78
N VAL A 290 4.68 -0.80 17.90
CA VAL A 290 3.79 -0.79 19.08
C VAL A 290 4.56 -1.19 20.35
N LYS A 291 5.39 -2.24 20.31
CA LYS A 291 6.25 -2.64 21.44
C LYS A 291 7.21 -1.54 21.88
N LEU A 292 7.69 -0.71 20.92
CA LEU A 292 8.55 0.43 21.19
C LEU A 292 7.77 1.73 21.52
N ARG A 293 6.43 1.67 21.59
CA ARG A 293 5.54 2.82 21.83
C ARG A 293 5.71 3.94 20.79
N ARG A 294 5.97 3.58 19.54
CA ARG A 294 6.05 4.52 18.42
C ARG A 294 4.66 4.74 17.83
N THR A 295 4.41 5.93 17.33
CA THR A 295 3.14 6.31 16.69
C THR A 295 3.15 6.06 15.18
N GLY A 296 4.31 5.71 14.59
CA GLY A 296 4.51 5.38 13.18
C GLY A 296 5.75 4.55 12.98
N SER A 297 6.00 4.11 11.74
CA SER A 297 7.20 3.40 11.32
C SER A 297 8.30 4.36 10.85
N ASP A 298 9.56 4.03 11.16
CA ASP A 298 10.72 4.73 10.58
C ASP A 298 11.11 4.16 9.20
N ARG A 299 10.59 2.99 8.84
CA ARG A 299 10.89 2.34 7.55
C ARG A 299 9.94 2.82 6.45
N TYR A 300 8.65 2.92 6.76
CA TYR A 300 7.63 3.56 5.94
C TYR A 300 6.98 4.69 6.74
N THR A 301 7.50 5.88 6.56
CA THR A 301 7.17 7.02 7.42
C THR A 301 5.80 7.63 7.09
N PRO A 302 5.14 8.31 8.06
CA PRO A 302 3.96 9.13 7.78
C PRO A 302 4.18 10.14 6.64
N GLN A 303 5.40 10.67 6.51
CA GLN A 303 5.78 11.60 5.45
C GLN A 303 5.78 10.93 4.07
N ASP A 304 6.19 9.65 3.99
CA ASP A 304 6.15 8.88 2.73
C ASP A 304 4.72 8.61 2.29
N SER A 305 3.86 8.16 3.21
CA SER A 305 2.44 7.95 2.95
C SER A 305 1.73 9.25 2.54
N LEU A 306 1.96 10.36 3.26
CA LEU A 306 1.42 11.68 2.92
C LEU A 306 1.89 12.16 1.53
N ALA A 307 3.15 11.93 1.18
CA ALA A 307 3.69 12.31 -0.13
C ALA A 307 3.04 11.52 -1.26
N LEU A 308 2.82 10.21 -1.09
CA LEU A 308 2.12 9.38 -2.07
C LEU A 308 0.65 9.76 -2.19
N THR A 309 -0.04 9.94 -1.07
CA THR A 309 -1.44 10.39 -1.05
C THR A 309 -1.58 11.73 -1.79
N ARG A 310 -0.68 12.69 -1.53
CA ARG A 310 -0.68 14.00 -2.20
C ARG A 310 -0.43 13.88 -3.69
N LEU A 311 0.56 13.09 -4.10
CA LEU A 311 0.89 12.88 -5.51
C LEU A 311 -0.29 12.27 -6.29
N MET A 312 -0.94 11.25 -5.74
CA MET A 312 -2.11 10.63 -6.35
C MET A 312 -3.32 11.59 -6.38
N TYR A 313 -3.53 12.33 -5.30
CA TYR A 313 -4.59 13.32 -5.21
C TYR A 313 -4.43 14.41 -6.27
N ASP A 314 -3.27 15.08 -6.34
CA ASP A 314 -3.01 16.15 -7.30
C ASP A 314 -3.10 15.63 -8.76
N THR A 315 -2.64 14.40 -9.00
CA THR A 315 -2.71 13.75 -10.32
C THR A 315 -4.16 13.54 -10.75
N ARG A 316 -4.99 12.87 -9.95
CA ARG A 316 -6.39 12.61 -10.32
C ARG A 316 -7.24 13.88 -10.35
N MET A 317 -6.95 14.87 -9.50
CA MET A 317 -7.62 16.17 -9.55
C MET A 317 -7.33 16.91 -10.84
N SER A 318 -6.14 16.76 -11.41
CA SER A 318 -5.82 17.32 -12.75
C SER A 318 -6.65 16.69 -13.88
N TRP A 319 -7.20 15.50 -13.64
CA TRP A 319 -8.12 14.79 -14.56
C TRP A 319 -9.60 15.10 -14.30
N GLY A 320 -9.90 15.89 -13.27
CA GLY A 320 -11.28 16.16 -12.84
C GLY A 320 -11.93 15.04 -12.02
N MET A 321 -11.18 13.99 -11.65
CA MET A 321 -11.69 12.87 -10.83
C MET A 321 -11.86 13.31 -9.37
N LYS A 322 -13.11 13.33 -8.90
CA LYS A 322 -13.48 13.64 -7.51
C LYS A 322 -14.24 12.47 -6.91
N PHE A 323 -13.98 12.21 -5.63
CA PHE A 323 -14.66 11.16 -4.91
C PHE A 323 -15.58 11.72 -3.83
N ALA A 324 -16.62 10.97 -3.46
CA ALA A 324 -17.50 11.33 -2.36
C ALA A 324 -16.72 11.33 -1.03
N GLY A 325 -17.00 12.32 -0.16
CA GLY A 325 -16.36 12.42 1.15
C GLY A 325 -14.97 13.09 1.16
N GLU A 326 -14.54 13.69 0.05
CA GLU A 326 -13.33 14.54 0.05
C GLU A 326 -13.56 15.83 0.88
N MET A 327 -12.59 16.11 1.74
CA MET A 327 -12.53 17.38 2.49
C MET A 327 -11.81 18.45 1.67
#